data_480d24b5aac73bfd70a65a179fc48ed7
#
_entry.id   480d24b5aac73bfd70a65a179fc48ed7
#
_cell.length_a   1.000
_cell.length_b   1.000
_cell.length_c   1.000
_cell.angle_alpha   90.00
_cell.angle_beta   90.00
_cell.angle_gamma   90.00
#
_symmetry.space_group_name_H-M   'P 1'
#
loop_
_entity.id
_entity.type
_entity.pdbx_description
1 polymer ?
#
loop_
_entity_poly.entity_id
_entity_poly.type
_entity_poly.pdbx_seq_one_letter_code
_entity_poly.pdbx_strand_id
1 'polypeptide(L)'
;MKVEEKDLKLLHALGVKNCIDLALILPKKFDDFRISKFPKDTFCTQNIKIISTQNHHSQLFILCECLEWGIKANIVIFHPNKWHFKIFKHNALVCIYAKMNFFNGIWQFINPKIVKNIGQIVPKYQISSIKDESIKKLILKYVNEANLKALNLEQKYINLLLNLHNYNDLTLYENFNVIIKDLKYIEIFNHLRRLKGKKISQNAYKIELFDISPWLKGLEFSPTNDQLLAIEDIKKDLQNKVVKRRVVMGDVGCGKTLVILAASLLVYPKKAILMAPTSILAEQIYHEAKRLLPNFVNVLLLKGGKKDKDLAKLKEQAHFIIGTHALIYQEEFEAVLVMIDEQHRFGSNQRQKISELSKNSQYAPHIVQFSATPIPRTLSMIQSELVNFSFIKQMPFKKDIKTFCIQDKDFKYLLKKIDDELAKNHQAIIIYPLVNESENIDYLSLEQAQGYWINKYKNVYITHGKDKNKEQILQEFREKGTILLSTTVVEVGISLPRLSVIVIVGAERLGLATLHQLRGRVGRIGLESFCYLYTRQKEIPSRLLEFAKTLDGFKIAELDLKNRLSGDLLDGRVQHGNHFKFFDFTDDEELVLKAKESIKNMEKENG
;
A
#
# COMPACT_ATOMS: atom_id res chain seq x y z
N MET A 1 18.98 0.48 -22.30
CA MET A 1 18.91 -0.89 -22.88
C MET A 1 18.16 -0.79 -24.22
N LYS A 2 18.83 -1.02 -25.34
CA LYS A 2 18.15 -1.16 -26.65
C LYS A 2 17.56 -2.57 -26.72
N VAL A 3 16.24 -2.69 -26.80
CA VAL A 3 15.53 -3.98 -26.83
C VAL A 3 15.08 -4.30 -28.23
N GLU A 4 15.31 -5.54 -28.67
CA GLU A 4 14.77 -6.02 -29.94
C GLU A 4 13.25 -6.22 -29.84
N GLU A 5 12.52 -5.91 -30.89
CA GLU A 5 11.05 -5.93 -30.93
C GLU A 5 10.46 -7.30 -30.53
N LYS A 6 11.11 -8.39 -30.95
CA LYS A 6 10.72 -9.77 -30.60
C LYS A 6 10.78 -10.07 -29.10
N ASP A 7 11.68 -9.39 -28.33
CA ASP A 7 11.91 -9.61 -26.91
C ASP A 7 10.99 -8.75 -26.04
N LEU A 8 10.44 -7.65 -26.61
CA LEU A 8 9.56 -6.71 -25.90
C LEU A 8 8.35 -7.39 -25.25
N LYS A 9 7.68 -8.28 -25.99
CA LYS A 9 6.50 -9.01 -25.47
C LYS A 9 6.84 -9.86 -24.25
N LEU A 10 7.99 -10.55 -24.26
CA LEU A 10 8.44 -11.39 -23.14
C LEU A 10 8.84 -10.52 -21.94
N LEU A 11 9.55 -9.42 -22.15
CA LEU A 11 9.93 -8.49 -21.08
C LEU A 11 8.70 -7.84 -20.44
N HIS A 12 7.70 -7.47 -21.23
CA HIS A 12 6.42 -6.96 -20.71
C HIS A 12 5.67 -8.00 -19.89
N ALA A 13 5.62 -9.26 -20.36
CA ALA A 13 4.99 -10.36 -19.60
C ALA A 13 5.72 -10.67 -18.28
N LEU A 14 7.03 -10.40 -18.20
CA LEU A 14 7.83 -10.50 -16.97
C LEU A 14 7.71 -9.25 -16.07
N GLY A 15 7.02 -8.20 -16.50
CA GLY A 15 6.95 -6.92 -15.77
C GLY A 15 8.26 -6.12 -15.76
N VAL A 16 9.21 -6.46 -16.62
CA VAL A 16 10.54 -5.85 -16.71
C VAL A 16 10.49 -4.51 -17.41
N LYS A 17 11.02 -3.47 -16.79
CA LYS A 17 11.09 -2.11 -17.31
C LYS A 17 12.53 -1.68 -17.67
N ASN A 18 13.54 -2.30 -17.08
CA ASN A 18 14.96 -2.08 -17.36
C ASN A 18 15.81 -3.32 -17.03
N CYS A 19 17.13 -3.26 -17.25
CA CYS A 19 18.01 -4.41 -17.04
C CYS A 19 18.19 -4.78 -15.56
N ILE A 20 18.00 -3.86 -14.60
CA ILE A 20 18.03 -4.20 -13.17
C ILE A 20 16.80 -5.03 -12.80
N ASP A 21 15.59 -4.66 -13.28
CA ASP A 21 14.40 -5.48 -13.06
C ASP A 21 14.60 -6.91 -13.57
N LEU A 22 15.25 -7.08 -14.74
CA LEU A 22 15.57 -8.36 -15.32
C LEU A 22 16.61 -9.12 -14.50
N ALA A 23 17.66 -8.42 -14.05
CA ALA A 23 18.73 -9.02 -13.24
C ALA A 23 18.24 -9.48 -11.85
N LEU A 24 17.16 -8.89 -11.32
CA LEU A 24 16.54 -9.32 -10.08
C LEU A 24 15.57 -10.50 -10.26
N ILE A 25 15.42 -11.06 -11.48
CA ILE A 25 14.72 -12.32 -11.71
C ILE A 25 15.69 -13.47 -11.45
N LEU A 26 15.67 -14.00 -10.21
CA LEU A 26 16.55 -15.08 -9.81
C LEU A 26 15.89 -16.46 -9.99
N PRO A 27 16.65 -17.50 -10.31
CA PRO A 27 16.15 -18.87 -10.35
C PRO A 27 15.66 -19.33 -8.98
N LYS A 28 14.58 -20.12 -8.97
CA LYS A 28 14.06 -20.77 -7.76
C LYS A 28 14.73 -22.09 -7.47
N LYS A 29 15.25 -22.76 -8.52
CA LYS A 29 15.93 -24.05 -8.45
C LYS A 29 16.98 -24.13 -9.54
N PHE A 30 17.88 -25.09 -9.39
CA PHE A 30 18.89 -25.44 -10.38
C PHE A 30 18.83 -26.94 -10.69
N ASP A 31 18.86 -27.31 -11.96
CA ASP A 31 19.19 -28.68 -12.39
C ASP A 31 20.71 -28.72 -12.66
N ASP A 32 21.47 -29.39 -11.79
CA ASP A 32 22.92 -29.49 -11.91
C ASP A 32 23.28 -30.74 -12.74
N PHE A 33 23.67 -30.52 -14.00
CA PHE A 33 24.07 -31.62 -14.92
C PHE A 33 25.56 -31.86 -14.92
N ARG A 34 26.30 -31.38 -13.93
CA ARG A 34 27.68 -31.77 -13.68
C ARG A 34 27.68 -33.18 -13.08
N ILE A 35 28.61 -34.02 -13.54
CA ILE A 35 28.70 -35.40 -13.07
C ILE A 35 29.01 -35.42 -11.57
N SER A 36 28.20 -36.12 -10.82
CA SER A 36 28.35 -36.27 -9.37
C SER A 36 29.49 -37.21 -9.02
N LYS A 37 30.42 -36.72 -8.20
CA LYS A 37 31.60 -37.51 -7.79
C LYS A 37 31.28 -38.66 -6.82
N PHE A 38 30.22 -38.50 -6.02
CA PHE A 38 29.82 -39.46 -4.98
C PHE A 38 28.30 -39.59 -4.96
N PRO A 39 27.77 -40.78 -4.61
CA PRO A 39 26.33 -40.94 -4.41
C PRO A 39 25.84 -40.12 -3.21
N LYS A 40 24.72 -39.42 -3.39
CA LYS A 40 24.06 -38.59 -2.36
C LYS A 40 22.56 -38.80 -2.46
N ASP A 41 21.84 -38.76 -1.34
CA ASP A 41 20.37 -38.79 -1.30
C ASP A 41 19.77 -37.45 -1.76
N THR A 42 20.12 -37.03 -2.98
CA THR A 42 19.68 -35.82 -3.65
C THR A 42 19.57 -36.04 -5.15
N PHE A 43 19.35 -35.01 -5.93
CA PHE A 43 19.45 -35.05 -7.39
C PHE A 43 20.93 -35.21 -7.81
N CYS A 44 21.20 -36.20 -8.64
CA CYS A 44 22.53 -36.53 -9.16
C CYS A 44 22.51 -36.70 -10.67
N THR A 45 23.61 -36.30 -11.31
CA THR A 45 23.89 -36.58 -12.72
C THR A 45 24.95 -37.67 -12.80
N GLN A 46 24.68 -38.70 -13.59
CA GLN A 46 25.57 -39.84 -13.69
C GLN A 46 25.57 -40.46 -15.10
N ASN A 47 26.74 -40.88 -15.57
CA ASN A 47 26.85 -41.74 -16.73
C ASN A 47 26.62 -43.18 -16.28
N ILE A 48 25.72 -43.86 -16.95
CA ILE A 48 25.33 -45.23 -16.61
C ILE A 48 25.44 -46.14 -17.82
N LYS A 49 25.81 -47.40 -17.55
CA LYS A 49 25.72 -48.48 -18.49
C LYS A 49 24.57 -49.42 -18.09
N ILE A 50 23.67 -49.69 -19.00
CA ILE A 50 22.50 -50.53 -18.74
C ILE A 50 22.92 -52.01 -18.75
N ILE A 51 22.61 -52.70 -17.65
CA ILE A 51 22.92 -54.16 -17.50
C ILE A 51 21.69 -54.99 -17.87
N SER A 52 20.52 -54.68 -17.28
CA SER A 52 19.29 -55.42 -17.56
C SER A 52 18.05 -54.53 -17.38
N THR A 53 16.96 -54.91 -18.02
CA THR A 53 15.69 -54.22 -17.93
C THR A 53 14.56 -55.23 -17.68
N GLN A 54 13.68 -54.92 -16.73
CA GLN A 54 12.52 -55.74 -16.40
C GLN A 54 11.28 -54.85 -16.37
N ASN A 55 10.22 -55.29 -17.03
CA ASN A 55 8.94 -54.55 -17.08
C ASN A 55 7.93 -55.25 -16.17
N HIS A 56 7.44 -54.54 -15.16
CA HIS A 56 6.40 -55.00 -14.25
C HIS A 56 5.20 -54.03 -14.28
N HIS A 57 4.12 -54.45 -14.95
CA HIS A 57 2.87 -53.68 -15.06
C HIS A 57 3.09 -52.21 -15.46
N SER A 58 3.00 -51.27 -14.50
CA SER A 58 3.13 -49.82 -14.70
C SER A 58 4.53 -49.27 -14.40
N GLN A 59 5.55 -50.15 -14.19
CA GLN A 59 6.89 -49.76 -13.79
C GLN A 59 7.95 -50.46 -14.61
N LEU A 60 8.99 -49.71 -14.99
CA LEU A 60 10.18 -50.25 -15.64
C LEU A 60 11.34 -50.22 -14.64
N PHE A 61 11.83 -51.39 -14.28
CA PHE A 61 13.03 -51.59 -13.45
C PHE A 61 14.24 -51.81 -14.34
N ILE A 62 15.31 -51.06 -14.07
CA ILE A 62 16.55 -51.13 -14.84
C ILE A 62 17.70 -51.29 -13.86
N LEU A 63 18.49 -52.34 -14.01
CA LEU A 63 19.77 -52.46 -13.34
C LEU A 63 20.85 -51.82 -14.20
N CYS A 64 21.64 -50.90 -13.62
CA CYS A 64 22.71 -50.20 -14.30
C CYS A 64 23.99 -50.18 -13.47
N GLU A 65 25.09 -49.91 -14.12
CA GLU A 65 26.39 -49.61 -13.54
C GLU A 65 26.65 -48.10 -13.67
N CYS A 66 26.95 -47.44 -12.55
CA CYS A 66 27.36 -46.05 -12.50
C CYS A 66 28.85 -45.96 -12.82
N LEU A 67 29.22 -45.41 -13.96
CA LEU A 67 30.58 -45.49 -14.48
C LEU A 67 31.62 -44.77 -13.60
N GLU A 68 31.27 -43.61 -13.07
CA GLU A 68 32.21 -42.84 -12.24
C GLU A 68 32.32 -43.36 -10.80
N TRP A 69 31.32 -44.08 -10.32
CA TRP A 69 31.31 -44.62 -8.95
C TRP A 69 31.74 -46.10 -8.88
N GLY A 70 31.70 -46.79 -10.01
CA GLY A 70 31.99 -48.20 -10.07
C GLY A 70 31.02 -49.11 -9.31
N ILE A 71 29.79 -48.62 -9.05
CA ILE A 71 28.74 -49.34 -8.30
C ILE A 71 27.53 -49.64 -9.17
N LYS A 72 26.83 -50.72 -8.81
CA LYS A 72 25.52 -51.02 -9.40
C LYS A 72 24.42 -50.25 -8.71
N ALA A 73 23.46 -49.74 -9.49
CA ALA A 73 22.29 -49.03 -9.01
C ALA A 73 21.04 -49.45 -9.78
N ASN A 74 19.89 -49.27 -9.15
CA ASN A 74 18.60 -49.52 -9.79
C ASN A 74 18.01 -48.19 -10.32
N ILE A 75 17.29 -48.25 -11.43
CA ILE A 75 16.46 -47.18 -11.93
C ILE A 75 15.02 -47.67 -11.91
N VAL A 76 14.12 -46.85 -11.39
CA VAL A 76 12.66 -47.08 -11.42
C VAL A 76 11.99 -45.98 -12.20
N ILE A 77 11.27 -46.37 -13.26
CA ILE A 77 10.50 -45.47 -14.09
C ILE A 77 9.01 -45.82 -13.91
N PHE A 78 8.24 -44.90 -13.35
CA PHE A 78 6.79 -45.01 -13.24
C PHE A 78 6.15 -44.63 -14.58
N HIS A 79 5.15 -45.41 -15.02
CA HIS A 79 4.44 -45.21 -16.28
C HIS A 79 5.35 -45.09 -17.51
N PRO A 80 6.18 -46.14 -17.80
CA PRO A 80 7.10 -46.10 -18.93
C PRO A 80 6.34 -46.04 -20.26
N ASN A 81 6.91 -45.29 -21.22
CA ASN A 81 6.40 -45.23 -22.58
C ASN A 81 7.40 -45.83 -23.59
N LYS A 82 7.01 -45.93 -24.85
CA LYS A 82 7.85 -46.54 -25.93
C LYS A 82 9.25 -45.91 -26.05
N TRP A 83 9.37 -44.63 -25.68
CA TRP A 83 10.65 -43.91 -25.74
C TRP A 83 11.64 -44.41 -24.68
N HIS A 84 11.19 -44.73 -23.46
CA HIS A 84 12.06 -45.30 -22.42
C HIS A 84 12.65 -46.63 -22.82
N PHE A 85 11.87 -47.55 -23.41
CA PHE A 85 12.34 -48.83 -23.91
C PHE A 85 13.35 -48.71 -25.07
N LYS A 86 13.28 -47.63 -25.84
CA LYS A 86 14.20 -47.35 -26.94
C LYS A 86 15.58 -46.88 -26.43
N ILE A 87 15.62 -46.15 -25.34
CA ILE A 87 16.84 -45.56 -24.78
C ILE A 87 17.53 -46.51 -23.82
N PHE A 88 16.81 -47.12 -22.90
CA PHE A 88 17.38 -47.99 -21.86
C PHE A 88 17.54 -49.45 -22.37
N LYS A 89 18.26 -49.65 -23.46
CA LYS A 89 18.57 -50.97 -24.00
C LYS A 89 19.81 -51.56 -23.32
N HIS A 90 19.91 -52.88 -23.31
CA HIS A 90 21.10 -53.61 -22.84
C HIS A 90 22.37 -53.03 -23.45
N ASN A 91 23.41 -52.81 -22.64
CA ASN A 91 24.70 -52.21 -22.98
C ASN A 91 24.63 -50.75 -23.46
N ALA A 92 23.47 -50.06 -23.41
CA ALA A 92 23.39 -48.64 -23.73
C ALA A 92 24.14 -47.78 -22.68
N LEU A 93 24.88 -46.78 -23.16
CA LEU A 93 25.53 -45.76 -22.34
C LEU A 93 24.64 -44.51 -22.37
N VAL A 94 24.20 -44.06 -21.21
CA VAL A 94 23.26 -42.94 -21.08
C VAL A 94 23.67 -42.05 -19.92
N CYS A 95 23.62 -40.73 -20.11
CA CYS A 95 23.76 -39.80 -19.00
C CYS A 95 22.36 -39.45 -18.47
N ILE A 96 22.15 -39.62 -17.18
CA ILE A 96 20.88 -39.40 -16.50
C ILE A 96 21.00 -38.37 -15.39
N TYR A 97 19.92 -37.66 -15.12
CA TYR A 97 19.72 -36.78 -13.97
C TYR A 97 18.45 -37.18 -13.24
N ALA A 98 18.58 -37.59 -11.98
CA ALA A 98 17.47 -38.07 -11.19
C ALA A 98 17.66 -37.82 -9.69
N LYS A 99 16.56 -37.82 -8.94
CA LYS A 99 16.64 -38.00 -7.50
C LYS A 99 17.11 -39.39 -7.18
N MET A 100 18.09 -39.47 -6.31
CA MET A 100 18.71 -40.72 -5.87
C MET A 100 18.30 -40.98 -4.43
N ASN A 101 17.92 -42.21 -4.12
CA ASN A 101 17.59 -42.67 -2.78
C ASN A 101 18.38 -43.98 -2.50
N PHE A 102 18.73 -44.19 -1.22
CA PHE A 102 19.29 -45.47 -0.78
C PHE A 102 18.17 -46.33 -0.19
N PHE A 103 17.88 -47.47 -0.81
CA PHE A 103 16.78 -48.33 -0.40
C PHE A 103 17.20 -49.79 -0.46
N ASN A 104 16.96 -50.56 0.62
CA ASN A 104 17.32 -51.98 0.75
C ASN A 104 18.77 -52.29 0.38
N GLY A 105 19.72 -51.44 0.80
CA GLY A 105 21.15 -51.68 0.57
C GLY A 105 21.65 -51.29 -0.84
N ILE A 106 20.79 -50.78 -1.73
CA ILE A 106 21.13 -50.41 -3.10
C ILE A 106 20.69 -48.98 -3.40
N TRP A 107 21.50 -48.24 -4.13
CA TRP A 107 21.15 -46.94 -4.64
C TRP A 107 20.10 -47.02 -5.77
N GLN A 108 19.11 -46.14 -5.77
CA GLN A 108 18.02 -46.14 -6.72
C GLN A 108 17.76 -44.77 -7.30
N PHE A 109 17.73 -44.67 -8.62
CA PHE A 109 17.29 -43.46 -9.36
C PHE A 109 15.80 -43.51 -9.69
N ILE A 110 15.08 -42.44 -9.44
CA ILE A 110 13.62 -42.35 -9.67
C ILE A 110 13.31 -41.41 -10.84
N ASN A 111 12.58 -41.93 -11.84
CA ASN A 111 12.15 -41.21 -13.03
C ASN A 111 13.23 -40.30 -13.65
N PRO A 112 14.35 -40.89 -14.12
CA PRO A 112 15.48 -40.10 -14.61
C PRO A 112 15.14 -39.29 -15.87
N LYS A 113 15.71 -38.10 -15.94
CA LYS A 113 15.78 -37.33 -17.18
C LYS A 113 17.07 -37.63 -17.92
N ILE A 114 16.99 -37.76 -19.23
CA ILE A 114 18.20 -37.91 -20.06
C ILE A 114 18.88 -36.56 -20.22
N VAL A 115 20.15 -36.51 -19.92
CA VAL A 115 20.98 -35.31 -20.03
C VAL A 115 21.71 -35.28 -21.36
N LYS A 116 21.48 -34.24 -22.15
CA LYS A 116 22.20 -34.01 -23.42
C LYS A 116 23.40 -33.08 -23.25
N ASN A 117 23.26 -32.07 -22.36
CA ASN A 117 24.28 -31.04 -22.11
C ASN A 117 24.95 -31.30 -20.77
N ILE A 118 25.86 -32.25 -20.73
CA ILE A 118 26.64 -32.64 -19.53
C ILE A 118 27.55 -31.49 -19.10
N GLY A 119 27.72 -31.29 -17.79
CA GLY A 119 28.63 -30.30 -17.21
C GLY A 119 28.03 -28.93 -17.02
N GLN A 120 26.77 -28.72 -17.35
CA GLN A 120 26.09 -27.42 -17.21
C GLN A 120 25.14 -27.41 -16.02
N ILE A 121 25.01 -26.24 -15.39
CA ILE A 121 23.93 -25.94 -14.44
C ILE A 121 22.83 -25.19 -15.18
N VAL A 122 21.60 -25.69 -15.06
CA VAL A 122 20.43 -25.10 -15.74
C VAL A 122 19.50 -24.42 -14.73
N PRO A 123 19.37 -23.10 -14.79
CA PRO A 123 18.48 -22.37 -13.88
C PRO A 123 17.02 -22.66 -14.19
N LYS A 124 16.19 -22.74 -13.13
CA LYS A 124 14.73 -22.93 -13.18
C LYS A 124 14.03 -21.77 -12.50
N TYR A 125 13.42 -20.90 -13.28
CA TYR A 125 12.72 -19.71 -12.79
C TYR A 125 11.30 -20.02 -12.32
N GLN A 126 10.68 -21.07 -12.89
CA GLN A 126 9.33 -21.53 -12.54
C GLN A 126 8.27 -20.42 -12.66
N ILE A 127 8.34 -19.65 -13.73
CA ILE A 127 7.31 -18.65 -14.10
C ILE A 127 6.38 -19.31 -15.12
N SER A 128 5.10 -19.49 -14.74
CA SER A 128 4.14 -20.30 -15.50
C SER A 128 3.90 -19.84 -16.94
N SER A 129 4.08 -18.58 -17.23
CA SER A 129 3.79 -17.99 -18.55
C SER A 129 4.95 -18.04 -19.55
N ILE A 130 6.19 -18.33 -19.10
CA ILE A 130 7.40 -18.21 -19.94
C ILE A 130 8.37 -19.37 -19.66
N LYS A 131 8.93 -19.94 -20.73
CA LYS A 131 9.92 -21.02 -20.61
C LYS A 131 11.21 -20.53 -19.96
N ASP A 132 11.78 -21.31 -19.05
CA ASP A 132 13.04 -21.00 -18.33
C ASP A 132 14.19 -20.65 -19.31
N GLU A 133 14.28 -21.36 -20.44
CA GLU A 133 15.32 -21.11 -21.46
C GLU A 133 15.18 -19.73 -22.09
N SER A 134 13.95 -19.24 -22.29
CA SER A 134 13.70 -17.90 -22.85
C SER A 134 14.12 -16.82 -21.86
N ILE A 135 13.83 -17.02 -20.56
CA ILE A 135 14.27 -16.11 -19.50
C ILE A 135 15.79 -16.06 -19.43
N LYS A 136 16.44 -17.24 -19.42
CA LYS A 136 17.92 -17.34 -19.44
C LYS A 136 18.53 -16.58 -20.61
N LYS A 137 17.98 -16.75 -21.83
CA LYS A 137 18.44 -16.03 -23.04
C LYS A 137 18.29 -14.53 -22.91
N LEU A 138 17.16 -14.02 -22.38
CA LEU A 138 16.97 -12.59 -22.13
C LEU A 138 17.98 -12.04 -21.12
N ILE A 139 18.23 -12.76 -20.03
CA ILE A 139 19.21 -12.35 -19.01
C ILE A 139 20.61 -12.27 -19.60
N LEU A 140 21.06 -13.33 -20.27
CA LEU A 140 22.40 -13.35 -20.91
C LEU A 140 22.58 -12.26 -21.96
N LYS A 141 21.50 -11.87 -22.66
CA LYS A 141 21.55 -10.85 -23.69
C LYS A 141 21.56 -9.43 -23.12
N TYR A 142 20.76 -9.16 -22.09
CA TYR A 142 20.50 -7.79 -21.62
C TYR A 142 21.12 -7.45 -20.27
N VAL A 143 21.41 -8.44 -19.42
CA VAL A 143 22.10 -8.22 -18.14
C VAL A 143 23.61 -8.29 -18.39
N ASN A 144 24.19 -7.14 -18.69
CA ASN A 144 25.62 -6.98 -18.91
C ASN A 144 26.13 -5.70 -18.25
N GLU A 145 27.43 -5.58 -18.09
CA GLU A 145 28.06 -4.48 -17.40
C GLU A 145 27.70 -3.12 -18.01
N ALA A 146 27.71 -3.01 -19.34
CA ALA A 146 27.40 -1.76 -20.04
C ALA A 146 25.96 -1.28 -19.77
N ASN A 147 24.97 -2.17 -19.82
CA ASN A 147 23.58 -1.83 -19.56
C ASN A 147 23.33 -1.48 -18.07
N LEU A 148 24.03 -2.12 -17.14
CA LEU A 148 23.93 -1.84 -15.71
C LEU A 148 24.63 -0.53 -15.35
N LYS A 149 25.82 -0.25 -15.90
CA LYS A 149 26.54 1.04 -15.76
C LYS A 149 25.71 2.21 -16.31
N ALA A 150 25.02 2.04 -17.42
CA ALA A 150 24.13 3.05 -18.00
C ALA A 150 22.96 3.44 -17.08
N LEU A 151 22.70 2.66 -16.03
CA LEU A 151 21.72 2.98 -14.99
C LEU A 151 22.36 3.57 -13.73
N ASN A 152 23.65 3.90 -13.78
CA ASN A 152 24.45 4.45 -12.70
C ASN A 152 24.46 3.58 -11.42
N LEU A 153 24.46 2.27 -11.58
CA LEU A 153 24.61 1.33 -10.47
C LEU A 153 26.07 1.22 -10.07
N GLU A 154 26.38 1.21 -8.77
CA GLU A 154 27.74 1.06 -8.25
C GLU A 154 28.37 -0.27 -8.70
N GLN A 155 29.69 -0.27 -8.98
CA GLN A 155 30.39 -1.44 -9.56
C GLN A 155 30.26 -2.70 -8.71
N LYS A 156 30.25 -2.59 -7.39
CA LYS A 156 30.07 -3.76 -6.50
C LYS A 156 28.73 -4.46 -6.72
N TYR A 157 27.66 -3.70 -6.96
CA TYR A 157 26.32 -4.25 -7.22
C TYR A 157 26.19 -4.80 -8.65
N ILE A 158 26.89 -4.18 -9.60
CA ILE A 158 27.01 -4.72 -10.95
C ILE A 158 27.68 -6.09 -10.91
N ASN A 159 28.82 -6.21 -10.22
CA ASN A 159 29.54 -7.47 -10.06
C ASN A 159 28.66 -8.52 -9.36
N LEU A 160 27.93 -8.15 -8.32
CA LEU A 160 26.99 -9.05 -7.64
C LEU A 160 25.93 -9.60 -8.61
N LEU A 161 25.25 -8.72 -9.37
CA LEU A 161 24.20 -9.12 -10.30
C LEU A 161 24.76 -10.01 -11.43
N LEU A 162 25.93 -9.72 -11.97
CA LEU A 162 26.57 -10.53 -12.99
C LEU A 162 26.95 -11.93 -12.45
N ASN A 163 27.50 -11.99 -11.23
CA ASN A 163 27.88 -13.25 -10.59
C ASN A 163 26.65 -14.10 -10.25
N LEU A 164 25.53 -13.52 -9.87
CA LEU A 164 24.25 -14.24 -9.66
C LEU A 164 23.72 -14.92 -10.93
N HIS A 165 24.10 -14.44 -12.10
CA HIS A 165 23.74 -15.05 -13.38
C HIS A 165 24.89 -15.86 -14.01
N ASN A 166 26.02 -16.00 -13.31
CA ASN A 166 27.06 -16.95 -13.64
C ASN A 166 26.77 -18.30 -12.97
N TYR A 167 26.00 -19.15 -13.64
CA TYR A 167 25.53 -20.42 -13.09
C TYR A 167 26.61 -21.51 -12.95
N ASN A 168 27.86 -21.21 -13.27
CA ASN A 168 28.96 -22.12 -13.01
C ASN A 168 29.38 -22.15 -11.53
N ASP A 169 29.03 -21.11 -10.79
CA ASP A 169 29.28 -20.97 -9.36
C ASP A 169 27.97 -20.68 -8.63
N LEU A 170 27.56 -21.54 -7.71
CA LEU A 170 26.35 -21.41 -6.91
C LEU A 170 26.59 -20.90 -5.49
N THR A 171 27.82 -20.53 -5.14
CA THR A 171 28.21 -20.10 -3.78
C THR A 171 27.34 -18.97 -3.26
N LEU A 172 26.95 -18.00 -4.12
CA LEU A 172 26.06 -16.90 -3.74
C LEU A 172 24.64 -17.38 -3.38
N TYR A 173 24.15 -18.43 -4.03
CA TYR A 173 22.85 -19.02 -3.72
C TYR A 173 22.87 -19.86 -2.46
N GLU A 174 23.98 -20.52 -2.16
CA GLU A 174 24.20 -21.26 -0.93
C GLU A 174 24.29 -20.32 0.29
N ASN A 175 24.84 -19.11 0.09
CA ASN A 175 25.02 -18.09 1.11
C ASN A 175 24.07 -16.88 0.90
N PHE A 176 22.83 -17.12 0.49
CA PHE A 176 21.88 -16.09 0.08
C PHE A 176 21.64 -15.00 1.14
N ASN A 177 21.67 -15.37 2.41
CA ASN A 177 21.49 -14.44 3.53
C ASN A 177 22.55 -13.31 3.56
N VAL A 178 23.75 -13.54 3.04
CA VAL A 178 24.84 -12.55 3.00
C VAL A 178 24.51 -11.44 1.99
N ILE A 179 23.89 -11.79 0.87
CA ILE A 179 23.63 -10.88 -0.25
C ILE A 179 22.24 -10.24 -0.21
N ILE A 180 21.35 -10.70 0.66
CA ILE A 180 19.96 -10.24 0.69
C ILE A 180 19.85 -8.72 0.93
N LYS A 181 20.72 -8.15 1.77
CA LYS A 181 20.75 -6.71 2.05
C LYS A 181 21.14 -5.91 0.81
N ASP A 182 22.05 -6.41 0.00
CA ASP A 182 22.47 -5.76 -1.25
C ASP A 182 21.37 -5.88 -2.32
N LEU A 183 20.67 -7.01 -2.40
CA LEU A 183 19.51 -7.16 -3.31
C LEU A 183 18.37 -6.21 -2.94
N LYS A 184 18.06 -6.06 -1.66
CA LYS A 184 17.10 -5.08 -1.15
C LYS A 184 17.49 -3.66 -1.56
N TYR A 185 18.77 -3.31 -1.39
CA TYR A 185 19.27 -2.00 -1.80
C TYR A 185 19.15 -1.78 -3.32
N ILE A 186 19.56 -2.74 -4.14
CA ILE A 186 19.47 -2.64 -5.61
C ILE A 186 18.01 -2.44 -6.04
N GLU A 187 17.09 -3.17 -5.44
CA GLU A 187 15.67 -3.10 -5.76
C GLU A 187 15.09 -1.72 -5.43
N ILE A 188 15.33 -1.19 -4.22
CA ILE A 188 14.83 0.13 -3.83
C ILE A 188 15.52 1.27 -4.60
N PHE A 189 16.82 1.17 -4.85
CA PHE A 189 17.56 2.13 -5.68
C PHE A 189 16.96 2.24 -7.08
N ASN A 190 16.73 1.10 -7.74
CA ASN A 190 16.12 1.07 -9.07
C ASN A 190 14.70 1.66 -9.07
N HIS A 191 13.92 1.39 -8.02
CA HIS A 191 12.57 1.92 -7.87
C HIS A 191 12.60 3.46 -7.72
N LEU A 192 13.41 3.99 -6.81
CA LEU A 192 13.55 5.43 -6.57
C LEU A 192 14.03 6.17 -7.81
N ARG A 193 15.06 5.64 -8.50
CA ARG A 193 15.57 6.20 -9.75
C ARG A 193 14.46 6.31 -10.81
N ARG A 194 13.60 5.30 -10.93
CA ARG A 194 12.46 5.30 -11.87
C ARG A 194 11.36 6.28 -11.47
N LEU A 195 11.11 6.45 -10.18
CA LEU A 195 10.15 7.44 -9.67
C LEU A 195 10.63 8.85 -10.04
N LYS A 196 11.91 9.13 -9.82
CA LYS A 196 12.50 10.44 -10.12
C LYS A 196 12.41 10.78 -11.61
N GLY A 197 12.65 9.82 -12.50
CA GLY A 197 12.49 10.00 -13.95
C GLY A 197 11.07 10.29 -14.42
N LYS A 198 10.06 10.11 -13.56
CA LYS A 198 8.65 10.44 -13.85
C LYS A 198 8.24 11.85 -13.41
N LYS A 199 9.13 12.61 -12.79
CA LYS A 199 8.82 13.95 -12.31
C LYS A 199 8.64 14.89 -13.51
N ILE A 200 7.38 15.16 -13.85
CA ILE A 200 7.04 16.13 -14.90
C ILE A 200 7.23 17.53 -14.30
N SER A 201 8.12 18.32 -14.89
CA SER A 201 8.30 19.73 -14.54
C SER A 201 7.29 20.56 -15.34
N GLN A 202 6.42 21.29 -14.66
CA GLN A 202 5.49 22.24 -15.25
C GLN A 202 5.61 23.58 -14.53
N ASN A 203 5.52 24.70 -15.26
CA ASN A 203 5.59 26.01 -14.66
C ASN A 203 4.39 26.26 -13.74
N ALA A 204 4.65 26.85 -12.59
CA ALA A 204 3.62 27.27 -11.66
C ALA A 204 3.19 28.72 -11.94
N TYR A 205 1.97 29.06 -11.57
CA TYR A 205 1.52 30.45 -11.54
C TYR A 205 2.40 31.26 -10.60
N LYS A 206 2.75 32.50 -11.00
CA LYS A 206 3.47 33.42 -10.11
C LYS A 206 2.54 33.85 -8.98
N ILE A 207 2.98 33.68 -7.73
CA ILE A 207 2.23 34.01 -6.52
C ILE A 207 3.05 35.03 -5.72
N GLU A 208 2.42 36.14 -5.36
CA GLU A 208 2.89 37.05 -4.33
C GLU A 208 2.20 36.64 -3.03
N LEU A 209 2.99 36.22 -2.06
CA LEU A 209 2.43 35.67 -0.83
C LEU A 209 1.86 36.78 0.06
N PHE A 210 0.64 36.57 0.55
CA PHE A 210 0.03 37.42 1.54
C PHE A 210 0.66 37.15 2.93
N ASP A 211 0.90 38.24 3.71
CA ASP A 211 1.38 38.08 5.08
C ASP A 211 0.26 37.64 6.02
N ILE A 212 0.33 36.38 6.44
CA ILE A 212 -0.66 35.80 7.36
C ILE A 212 -0.28 35.93 8.84
N SER A 213 0.87 36.56 9.16
CA SER A 213 1.37 36.66 10.54
C SER A 213 0.41 37.40 11.47
N PRO A 214 -0.26 38.52 11.03
CA PRO A 214 -1.27 39.19 11.86
C PRO A 214 -2.49 38.30 12.13
N TRP A 215 -2.94 37.54 11.12
CA TRP A 215 -4.04 36.61 11.27
C TRP A 215 -3.73 35.48 12.24
N LEU A 216 -2.54 34.86 12.15
CA LEU A 216 -2.12 33.81 13.07
C LEU A 216 -2.05 34.27 14.53
N LYS A 217 -1.61 35.54 14.77
CA LYS A 217 -1.57 36.15 16.11
C LYS A 217 -2.96 36.50 16.65
N GLY A 218 -3.92 36.74 15.77
CA GLY A 218 -5.30 37.10 16.12
C GLY A 218 -6.22 35.88 16.37
N LEU A 219 -5.73 34.65 16.24
CA LEU A 219 -6.52 33.46 16.54
C LEU A 219 -6.79 33.34 18.04
N GLU A 220 -7.98 32.89 18.44
CA GLU A 220 -8.37 32.60 19.83
C GLU A 220 -7.61 31.46 20.47
N PHE A 221 -6.82 30.73 19.72
CA PHE A 221 -6.02 29.56 20.13
C PHE A 221 -4.63 29.61 19.50
N SER A 222 -3.67 28.95 20.12
CA SER A 222 -2.30 28.84 19.60
C SER A 222 -2.16 27.64 18.65
N PRO A 223 -1.69 27.84 17.40
CA PRO A 223 -1.33 26.75 16.52
C PRO A 223 -0.22 25.87 17.12
N THR A 224 -0.24 24.58 16.85
CA THR A 224 0.87 23.69 17.24
C THR A 224 2.12 23.94 16.38
N ASN A 225 3.30 23.57 16.88
CA ASN A 225 4.53 23.72 16.11
C ASN A 225 4.47 22.96 14.78
N ASP A 226 3.89 21.77 14.75
CA ASP A 226 3.77 20.98 13.53
C ASP A 226 2.83 21.64 12.51
N GLN A 227 1.76 22.31 12.95
CA GLN A 227 0.88 23.10 12.08
C GLN A 227 1.63 24.28 11.48
N LEU A 228 2.41 25.02 12.28
CA LEU A 228 3.23 26.14 11.80
C LEU A 228 4.29 25.67 10.81
N LEU A 229 4.97 24.55 11.07
CA LEU A 229 5.93 23.94 10.14
C LEU A 229 5.26 23.54 8.81
N ALA A 230 4.07 22.93 8.86
CA ALA A 230 3.34 22.55 7.65
C ALA A 230 2.92 23.79 6.82
N ILE A 231 2.54 24.89 7.48
CA ILE A 231 2.22 26.18 6.82
C ILE A 231 3.48 26.75 6.17
N GLU A 232 4.62 26.78 6.87
CA GLU A 232 5.89 27.28 6.32
C GLU A 232 6.39 26.42 5.15
N ASP A 233 6.20 25.11 5.21
CA ASP A 233 6.50 24.21 4.10
C ASP A 233 5.64 24.50 2.86
N ILE A 234 4.34 24.74 3.03
CA ILE A 234 3.44 25.14 1.94
C ILE A 234 3.87 26.50 1.38
N LYS A 235 4.22 27.45 2.23
CA LYS A 235 4.72 28.77 1.84
C LYS A 235 5.95 28.66 0.94
N LYS A 236 6.92 27.82 1.29
CA LYS A 236 8.11 27.52 0.47
C LYS A 236 7.75 26.90 -0.89
N ASP A 237 6.76 26.00 -0.92
CA ASP A 237 6.30 25.40 -2.17
C ASP A 237 5.64 26.43 -3.09
N LEU A 238 4.81 27.32 -2.56
CA LEU A 238 4.10 28.38 -3.29
C LEU A 238 5.03 29.40 -3.95
N GLN A 239 6.24 29.62 -3.41
CA GLN A 239 7.27 30.48 -3.97
C GLN A 239 8.03 29.87 -5.16
N ASN A 240 7.83 28.58 -5.43
CA ASN A 240 8.52 27.90 -6.52
C ASN A 240 7.95 28.26 -7.88
N LYS A 241 8.82 28.42 -8.87
CA LYS A 241 8.44 28.62 -10.28
C LYS A 241 7.92 27.35 -10.95
N VAL A 242 8.14 26.20 -10.33
CA VAL A 242 7.71 24.88 -10.79
C VAL A 242 6.66 24.33 -9.85
N VAL A 243 5.61 23.74 -10.41
CA VAL A 243 4.51 23.14 -9.64
C VAL A 243 5.04 22.19 -8.58
N LYS A 244 4.67 22.43 -7.34
CA LYS A 244 4.92 21.55 -6.21
C LYS A 244 3.64 20.81 -5.84
N ARG A 245 3.83 19.56 -5.45
CA ARG A 245 2.79 18.69 -4.88
C ARG A 245 3.21 18.35 -3.46
N ARG A 246 2.32 18.60 -2.49
CA ARG A 246 2.56 18.29 -1.08
C ARG A 246 1.43 17.47 -0.50
N VAL A 247 1.78 16.52 0.36
CA VAL A 247 0.81 15.80 1.21
C VAL A 247 1.04 16.23 2.65
N VAL A 248 0.02 16.82 3.26
CA VAL A 248 -0.03 17.14 4.69
C VAL A 248 -0.73 16.00 5.39
N MET A 249 0.03 15.26 6.19
CA MET A 249 -0.47 14.12 6.95
C MET A 249 -0.65 14.49 8.40
N GLY A 250 -1.79 14.12 8.95
CA GLY A 250 -2.04 14.32 10.37
C GLY A 250 -3.26 13.52 10.80
N ASP A 251 -3.23 13.01 12.01
CA ASP A 251 -4.30 12.22 12.59
C ASP A 251 -5.64 12.96 12.62
N VAL A 252 -6.73 12.23 12.86
CA VAL A 252 -8.06 12.83 13.06
C VAL A 252 -8.01 13.78 14.26
N GLY A 253 -8.42 15.04 14.04
CA GLY A 253 -8.44 16.08 15.09
C GLY A 253 -7.11 16.83 15.31
N CYS A 254 -6.07 16.61 14.50
CA CYS A 254 -4.81 17.38 14.60
C CYS A 254 -4.90 18.82 14.06
N GLY A 255 -6.08 19.25 13.60
CA GLY A 255 -6.32 20.64 13.14
C GLY A 255 -5.86 20.93 11.71
N LYS A 256 -5.95 19.96 10.78
CA LYS A 256 -5.67 20.17 9.34
C LYS A 256 -6.44 21.36 8.75
N THR A 257 -7.64 21.63 9.23
CA THR A 257 -8.48 22.75 8.78
C THR A 257 -7.76 24.09 8.91
N LEU A 258 -7.03 24.32 10.01
CA LEU A 258 -6.23 25.55 10.17
C LEU A 258 -5.18 25.69 9.06
N VAL A 259 -4.50 24.61 8.72
CA VAL A 259 -3.47 24.62 7.66
C VAL A 259 -4.12 24.87 6.28
N ILE A 260 -5.33 24.32 6.03
CA ILE A 260 -6.11 24.60 4.82
C ILE A 260 -6.44 26.08 4.72
N LEU A 261 -6.92 26.68 5.82
CA LEU A 261 -7.28 28.11 5.85
C LEU A 261 -6.05 29.00 5.67
N ALA A 262 -4.96 28.68 6.34
CA ALA A 262 -3.68 29.37 6.17
C ALA A 262 -3.19 29.32 4.73
N ALA A 263 -3.22 28.14 4.10
CA ALA A 263 -2.80 27.94 2.71
C ALA A 263 -3.67 28.76 1.74
N SER A 264 -5.00 28.83 1.97
CA SER A 264 -5.90 29.66 1.15
C SER A 264 -5.61 31.16 1.30
N LEU A 265 -5.28 31.62 2.51
CA LEU A 265 -4.96 33.02 2.80
C LEU A 265 -3.58 33.42 2.25
N LEU A 266 -2.60 32.52 2.24
CA LEU A 266 -1.26 32.78 1.67
C LEU A 266 -1.32 33.19 0.20
N VAL A 267 -2.30 32.74 -0.56
CA VAL A 267 -2.41 33.04 -2.00
C VAL A 267 -3.31 34.24 -2.29
N TYR A 268 -3.92 34.86 -1.28
CA TYR A 268 -4.75 36.05 -1.46
C TYR A 268 -3.99 37.19 -2.18
N PRO A 269 -4.58 37.94 -3.11
CA PRO A 269 -6.00 37.91 -3.54
C PRO A 269 -6.31 36.87 -4.64
N LYS A 270 -5.36 36.02 -5.00
CA LYS A 270 -5.58 34.95 -5.98
C LYS A 270 -6.47 33.85 -5.42
N LYS A 271 -6.97 32.99 -6.31
CA LYS A 271 -7.96 31.97 -5.93
C LYS A 271 -7.29 30.70 -5.44
N ALA A 272 -7.86 30.14 -4.37
CA ALA A 272 -7.62 28.79 -3.90
C ALA A 272 -8.89 27.95 -4.02
N ILE A 273 -8.76 26.67 -4.36
CA ILE A 273 -9.85 25.70 -4.41
C ILE A 273 -9.59 24.60 -3.39
N LEU A 274 -10.64 24.21 -2.65
CA LEU A 274 -10.63 23.02 -1.80
C LEU A 274 -11.70 22.04 -2.24
N MET A 275 -11.30 20.80 -2.48
CA MET A 275 -12.20 19.69 -2.70
C MET A 275 -12.29 18.80 -1.46
N ALA A 276 -13.50 18.70 -0.91
CA ALA A 276 -13.84 17.83 0.22
C ALA A 276 -14.58 16.58 -0.25
N PRO A 277 -14.44 15.44 0.44
CA PRO A 277 -15.06 14.17 0.02
C PRO A 277 -16.59 14.13 0.20
N THR A 278 -17.15 14.94 1.08
CA THR A 278 -18.60 14.98 1.37
C THR A 278 -19.10 16.42 1.49
N SER A 279 -20.40 16.63 1.22
CA SER A 279 -21.04 17.95 1.35
C SER A 279 -20.97 18.45 2.80
N ILE A 280 -21.15 17.56 3.76
CA ILE A 280 -21.11 17.93 5.19
C ILE A 280 -19.72 18.48 5.57
N LEU A 281 -18.64 17.83 5.12
CA LEU A 281 -17.29 18.30 5.41
C LEU A 281 -17.00 19.62 4.69
N ALA A 282 -17.48 19.78 3.45
CA ALA A 282 -17.37 21.04 2.72
C ALA A 282 -18.07 22.18 3.47
N GLU A 283 -19.27 21.94 3.98
CA GLU A 283 -20.02 22.91 4.79
C GLU A 283 -19.32 23.26 6.11
N GLN A 284 -18.79 22.24 6.81
CA GLN A 284 -18.04 22.48 8.04
C GLN A 284 -16.82 23.36 7.80
N ILE A 285 -16.02 23.07 6.75
CA ILE A 285 -14.85 23.88 6.43
C ILE A 285 -15.28 25.27 5.98
N TYR A 286 -16.41 25.41 5.26
CA TYR A 286 -16.96 26.71 4.87
C TYR A 286 -17.33 27.55 6.09
N HIS A 287 -18.02 26.99 7.07
CA HIS A 287 -18.38 27.72 8.30
C HIS A 287 -17.14 28.10 9.12
N GLU A 288 -16.17 27.21 9.24
CA GLU A 288 -14.88 27.53 9.88
C GLU A 288 -14.13 28.63 9.13
N ALA A 289 -14.13 28.58 7.79
CA ALA A 289 -13.51 29.62 6.96
C ALA A 289 -14.18 30.99 7.17
N LYS A 290 -15.52 31.02 7.22
CA LYS A 290 -16.27 32.24 7.52
C LYS A 290 -16.04 32.79 8.93
N ARG A 291 -15.78 31.92 9.90
CA ARG A 291 -15.49 32.30 11.29
C ARG A 291 -14.08 32.80 11.49
N LEU A 292 -13.10 32.17 10.85
CA LEU A 292 -11.67 32.37 11.15
C LEU A 292 -10.94 33.25 10.14
N LEU A 293 -11.33 33.23 8.85
CA LEU A 293 -10.67 34.07 7.85
C LEU A 293 -11.11 35.55 7.97
N PRO A 294 -10.24 36.49 7.60
CA PRO A 294 -10.59 37.91 7.56
C PRO A 294 -11.78 38.20 6.62
N ASN A 295 -12.60 39.21 6.97
CA ASN A 295 -13.83 39.55 6.23
C ASN A 295 -13.60 39.91 4.76
N PHE A 296 -12.39 40.34 4.39
CA PHE A 296 -12.05 40.66 2.99
C PHE A 296 -11.87 39.40 2.12
N VAL A 297 -11.80 38.20 2.71
CA VAL A 297 -11.70 36.94 1.98
C VAL A 297 -13.09 36.44 1.61
N ASN A 298 -13.43 36.52 0.33
CA ASN A 298 -14.68 35.97 -0.17
C ASN A 298 -14.63 34.46 -0.27
N VAL A 299 -15.36 33.75 0.58
CA VAL A 299 -15.46 32.28 0.60
C VAL A 299 -16.75 31.85 -0.08
N LEU A 300 -16.67 30.94 -1.04
CA LEU A 300 -17.79 30.38 -1.79
C LEU A 300 -17.92 28.88 -1.55
N LEU A 301 -19.11 28.40 -1.18
CA LEU A 301 -19.45 27.00 -1.09
C LEU A 301 -20.22 26.57 -2.34
N LEU A 302 -19.64 25.65 -3.13
CA LEU A 302 -20.29 25.09 -4.31
C LEU A 302 -20.94 23.74 -3.97
N LYS A 303 -22.27 23.70 -3.95
CA LYS A 303 -23.07 22.48 -3.81
C LYS A 303 -23.51 21.98 -5.17
N GLY A 304 -23.50 20.66 -5.38
CA GLY A 304 -24.03 20.05 -6.61
C GLY A 304 -25.53 20.33 -6.78
N GLY A 305 -25.97 20.58 -8.02
CA GLY A 305 -27.40 20.66 -8.37
C GLY A 305 -28.06 22.03 -8.37
N LYS A 306 -27.43 23.12 -7.92
CA LYS A 306 -27.99 24.46 -8.05
C LYS A 306 -27.43 25.17 -9.29
N LYS A 307 -28.30 25.44 -10.26
CA LYS A 307 -28.04 26.42 -11.31
C LYS A 307 -28.46 27.79 -10.74
N ASP A 308 -27.50 28.48 -10.15
CA ASP A 308 -27.69 29.85 -9.71
C ASP A 308 -27.31 30.79 -10.87
N LYS A 309 -28.17 31.69 -11.27
CA LYS A 309 -27.92 32.64 -12.37
C LYS A 309 -26.71 33.56 -12.08
N ASP A 310 -26.43 33.78 -10.80
CA ASP A 310 -25.31 34.62 -10.34
C ASP A 310 -24.03 33.83 -10.04
N LEU A 311 -24.02 32.50 -10.30
CA LEU A 311 -22.91 31.64 -9.92
C LEU A 311 -21.58 32.04 -10.59
N ALA A 312 -21.62 32.49 -11.84
CA ALA A 312 -20.43 32.96 -12.57
C ALA A 312 -19.80 34.18 -11.87
N LYS A 313 -20.61 35.14 -11.49
CA LYS A 313 -20.17 36.35 -10.77
C LYS A 313 -19.64 36.03 -9.38
N LEU A 314 -20.30 35.13 -8.66
CA LEU A 314 -19.82 34.65 -7.34
C LEU A 314 -18.48 33.91 -7.44
N LYS A 315 -18.29 33.07 -8.47
CA LYS A 315 -17.02 32.42 -8.74
C LYS A 315 -15.89 33.40 -9.07
N GLU A 316 -16.20 34.45 -9.81
CA GLU A 316 -15.24 35.50 -10.16
C GLU A 316 -14.74 36.24 -8.93
N GLN A 317 -15.67 36.62 -8.03
CA GLN A 317 -15.37 37.35 -6.80
C GLN A 317 -14.80 36.53 -5.67
N ALA A 318 -14.89 35.18 -5.76
CA ALA A 318 -14.43 34.31 -4.69
C ALA A 318 -12.89 34.20 -4.68
N HIS A 319 -12.31 34.31 -3.48
CA HIS A 319 -10.90 34.04 -3.22
C HIS A 319 -10.66 32.60 -2.76
N PHE A 320 -11.61 32.02 -2.02
CA PHE A 320 -11.56 30.65 -1.57
C PHE A 320 -12.84 29.89 -1.93
N ILE A 321 -12.71 28.88 -2.80
CA ILE A 321 -13.83 28.09 -3.29
C ILE A 321 -13.76 26.70 -2.65
N ILE A 322 -14.83 26.31 -1.97
CA ILE A 322 -14.95 25.01 -1.30
C ILE A 322 -16.08 24.22 -1.97
N GLY A 323 -15.87 22.94 -2.25
CA GLY A 323 -16.91 22.09 -2.81
C GLY A 323 -16.55 20.61 -2.75
N THR A 324 -17.39 19.79 -3.40
CA THR A 324 -17.17 18.35 -3.49
C THR A 324 -16.66 17.96 -4.89
N HIS A 325 -16.74 16.67 -5.23
CA HIS A 325 -16.42 16.17 -6.58
C HIS A 325 -17.18 16.88 -7.71
N ALA A 326 -18.27 17.60 -7.40
CA ALA A 326 -18.99 18.43 -8.37
C ALA A 326 -18.10 19.53 -8.98
N LEU A 327 -17.04 19.96 -8.28
CA LEU A 327 -16.04 20.91 -8.80
C LEU A 327 -15.35 20.43 -10.07
N ILE A 328 -15.16 19.12 -10.23
CA ILE A 328 -14.47 18.51 -11.37
C ILE A 328 -15.25 18.69 -12.69
N TYR A 329 -16.56 18.89 -12.59
CA TYR A 329 -17.47 19.02 -13.74
C TYR A 329 -17.86 20.47 -14.03
N GLN A 330 -17.26 21.42 -13.31
CA GLN A 330 -17.45 22.84 -13.58
C GLN A 330 -16.43 23.34 -14.61
N GLU A 331 -16.79 24.39 -15.32
CA GLU A 331 -15.90 25.07 -16.25
C GLU A 331 -14.72 25.73 -15.51
N GLU A 332 -13.68 26.08 -16.25
CA GLU A 332 -12.36 26.51 -15.80
C GLU A 332 -12.37 27.47 -14.60
N PHE A 333 -11.52 27.12 -13.63
CA PHE A 333 -11.18 28.00 -12.52
C PHE A 333 -9.78 28.57 -12.72
N GLU A 334 -9.60 29.86 -12.54
CA GLU A 334 -8.28 30.49 -12.50
C GLU A 334 -7.67 30.42 -11.09
N ALA A 335 -7.50 29.23 -10.55
CA ALA A 335 -6.91 29.05 -9.22
C ALA A 335 -5.41 28.77 -9.32
N VAL A 336 -4.65 29.34 -8.36
CA VAL A 336 -3.19 29.12 -8.27
C VAL A 336 -2.83 28.02 -7.27
N LEU A 337 -3.78 27.64 -6.42
CA LEU A 337 -3.66 26.59 -5.41
C LEU A 337 -4.89 25.68 -5.44
N VAL A 338 -4.66 24.39 -5.59
CA VAL A 338 -5.68 23.34 -5.49
C VAL A 338 -5.40 22.48 -4.27
N MET A 339 -6.37 22.41 -3.37
CA MET A 339 -6.32 21.61 -2.15
C MET A 339 -7.32 20.47 -2.21
N ILE A 340 -6.95 19.30 -1.67
CA ILE A 340 -7.78 18.10 -1.69
C ILE A 340 -7.74 17.50 -0.29
N ASP A 341 -8.90 17.35 0.34
CA ASP A 341 -9.00 16.66 1.62
C ASP A 341 -9.39 15.19 1.39
N GLU A 342 -8.77 14.28 2.16
CA GLU A 342 -8.99 12.82 2.11
C GLU A 342 -8.89 12.22 0.70
N GLN A 343 -7.77 12.46 0.02
CA GLN A 343 -7.53 12.06 -1.38
C GLN A 343 -7.86 10.59 -1.69
N HIS A 344 -7.66 9.69 -0.75
CA HIS A 344 -7.92 8.25 -0.93
C HIS A 344 -9.40 7.93 -1.20
N ARG A 345 -10.31 8.86 -0.93
CA ARG A 345 -11.75 8.75 -1.21
C ARG A 345 -12.12 9.02 -2.68
N PHE A 346 -11.19 9.53 -3.46
CA PHE A 346 -11.42 9.84 -4.87
C PHE A 346 -10.84 8.76 -5.78
N GLY A 347 -11.59 8.37 -6.81
CA GLY A 347 -11.12 7.43 -7.83
C GLY A 347 -9.93 7.98 -8.64
N SER A 348 -9.18 7.11 -9.31
CA SER A 348 -8.00 7.50 -10.11
C SER A 348 -8.29 8.56 -11.16
N ASN A 349 -9.40 8.42 -11.91
CA ASN A 349 -9.83 9.38 -12.93
C ASN A 349 -10.22 10.74 -12.32
N GLN A 350 -10.85 10.72 -11.16
CA GLN A 350 -11.20 11.96 -10.44
C GLN A 350 -9.93 12.68 -9.97
N ARG A 351 -8.96 11.94 -9.42
CA ARG A 351 -7.66 12.50 -8.99
C ARG A 351 -6.90 13.14 -10.14
N GLN A 352 -6.92 12.52 -11.32
CA GLN A 352 -6.31 13.09 -12.51
C GLN A 352 -6.98 14.41 -12.91
N LYS A 353 -8.31 14.43 -13.04
CA LYS A 353 -9.08 15.65 -13.36
C LYS A 353 -8.86 16.78 -12.35
N ILE A 354 -8.76 16.44 -11.05
CA ILE A 354 -8.44 17.40 -10.00
C ILE A 354 -7.08 18.05 -10.23
N SER A 355 -6.08 17.26 -10.60
CA SER A 355 -4.74 17.79 -10.86
C SER A 355 -4.67 18.67 -12.11
N GLU A 356 -5.69 18.61 -12.96
CA GLU A 356 -5.85 19.41 -14.17
C GLU A 356 -6.75 20.63 -13.98
N LEU A 357 -7.43 20.74 -12.81
CA LEU A 357 -8.21 21.94 -12.47
C LEU A 357 -7.30 23.18 -12.52
N SER A 358 -7.76 24.23 -13.18
CA SER A 358 -7.03 25.51 -13.32
C SER A 358 -5.69 25.40 -14.09
N LYS A 359 -5.45 24.32 -14.80
CA LYS A 359 -4.29 24.15 -15.67
C LYS A 359 -4.56 24.81 -17.03
N ASN A 360 -3.62 25.62 -17.52
CA ASN A 360 -3.61 26.10 -18.91
C ASN A 360 -2.38 25.54 -19.67
N SER A 361 -2.18 25.98 -20.90
CA SER A 361 -1.07 25.51 -21.77
C SER A 361 0.31 25.85 -21.22
N GLN A 362 0.46 26.87 -20.38
CA GLN A 362 1.75 27.36 -19.87
C GLN A 362 1.94 27.11 -18.37
N TYR A 363 0.88 27.22 -17.55
CA TYR A 363 0.96 27.21 -16.09
C TYR A 363 -0.04 26.24 -15.48
N ALA A 364 0.31 25.74 -14.30
CA ALA A 364 -0.60 24.95 -13.47
C ALA A 364 -0.52 25.35 -11.99
N PRO A 365 -1.59 25.06 -11.21
CA PRO A 365 -1.64 25.36 -9.80
C PRO A 365 -0.70 24.47 -8.98
N HIS A 366 -0.24 24.95 -7.83
CA HIS A 366 0.32 24.08 -6.80
C HIS A 366 -0.78 23.19 -6.21
N ILE A 367 -0.39 21.98 -5.77
CA ILE A 367 -1.35 21.00 -5.26
C ILE A 367 -0.97 20.63 -3.83
N VAL A 368 -1.92 20.82 -2.90
CA VAL A 368 -1.76 20.37 -1.50
C VAL A 368 -2.87 19.37 -1.17
N GLN A 369 -2.46 18.19 -0.71
CA GLN A 369 -3.36 17.10 -0.35
C GLN A 369 -3.33 16.92 1.16
N PHE A 370 -4.48 16.72 1.77
CA PHE A 370 -4.61 16.47 3.20
C PHE A 370 -5.10 15.04 3.43
N SER A 371 -4.52 14.35 4.41
CA SER A 371 -4.92 12.98 4.76
C SER A 371 -4.96 12.79 6.26
N ALA A 372 -6.03 12.13 6.74
CA ALA A 372 -6.13 11.66 8.12
C ALA A 372 -5.64 10.21 8.28
N THR A 373 -5.34 9.53 7.18
CA THR A 373 -4.68 8.22 7.23
C THR A 373 -3.18 8.41 7.10
N PRO A 374 -2.43 8.25 8.18
CA PRO A 374 -0.98 8.23 8.09
C PRO A 374 -0.53 7.08 7.18
N ILE A 375 0.50 7.31 6.41
CA ILE A 375 1.22 6.24 5.73
C ILE A 375 2.51 5.92 6.51
N PRO A 376 2.99 4.67 6.45
CA PRO A 376 4.24 4.30 7.07
C PRO A 376 5.38 5.21 6.62
N ARG A 377 6.31 5.48 7.53
CA ARG A 377 7.43 6.41 7.30
C ARG A 377 8.25 6.04 6.07
N THR A 378 8.62 4.78 5.95
CA THR A 378 9.39 4.27 4.81
C THR A 378 8.68 4.50 3.48
N LEU A 379 7.37 4.26 3.43
CA LEU A 379 6.57 4.50 2.22
C LEU A 379 6.51 5.99 1.86
N SER A 380 6.37 6.88 2.87
CA SER A 380 6.40 8.33 2.63
C SER A 380 7.76 8.80 2.12
N MET A 381 8.85 8.21 2.64
CA MET A 381 10.19 8.48 2.15
C MET A 381 10.38 8.06 0.69
N ILE A 382 9.88 6.91 0.29
CA ILE A 382 9.92 6.46 -1.11
C ILE A 382 9.13 7.41 -2.01
N GLN A 383 7.91 7.75 -1.60
CA GLN A 383 7.03 8.63 -2.38
C GLN A 383 7.50 10.09 -2.42
N SER A 384 8.38 10.51 -1.51
CA SER A 384 8.90 11.89 -1.47
C SER A 384 9.76 12.26 -2.70
N GLU A 385 10.11 11.31 -3.55
CA GLU A 385 10.67 11.59 -4.88
C GLU A 385 9.66 12.26 -5.82
N LEU A 386 8.36 12.05 -5.60
CA LEU A 386 7.28 12.59 -6.43
C LEU A 386 6.52 13.73 -5.75
N VAL A 387 6.38 13.68 -4.43
CA VAL A 387 5.51 14.53 -3.64
C VAL A 387 6.19 14.92 -2.33
N ASN A 388 6.12 16.20 -1.94
CA ASN A 388 6.62 16.65 -0.65
C ASN A 388 5.68 16.22 0.49
N PHE A 389 6.22 15.96 1.69
CA PHE A 389 5.43 15.57 2.86
C PHE A 389 5.62 16.55 4.02
N SER A 390 4.54 16.86 4.72
CA SER A 390 4.53 17.52 6.03
C SER A 390 3.72 16.67 6.99
N PHE A 391 4.18 16.52 8.23
CA PHE A 391 3.55 15.67 9.24
C PHE A 391 3.07 16.51 10.41
N ILE A 392 1.77 16.43 10.76
CA ILE A 392 1.18 17.04 11.95
C ILE A 392 0.96 15.92 12.96
N LYS A 393 1.92 15.71 13.85
CA LYS A 393 1.87 14.69 14.92
C LYS A 393 1.32 15.26 16.22
N GLN A 394 1.58 16.55 16.48
CA GLN A 394 1.09 17.22 17.67
C GLN A 394 -0.42 17.41 17.60
N MET A 395 -1.08 17.05 18.68
CA MET A 395 -2.51 17.27 18.85
C MET A 395 -2.76 18.58 19.60
N PRO A 396 -3.75 19.40 19.18
CA PRO A 396 -4.09 20.65 19.88
C PRO A 396 -4.70 20.41 21.28
N PHE A 397 -5.13 19.18 21.57
CA PHE A 397 -5.65 18.74 22.87
C PHE A 397 -5.28 17.29 23.13
N LYS A 398 -5.25 16.91 24.43
CA LYS A 398 -4.97 15.52 24.83
C LYS A 398 -6.20 14.66 24.55
N LYS A 399 -6.05 13.60 23.74
CA LYS A 399 -7.09 12.60 23.53
C LYS A 399 -7.15 11.67 24.72
N ASP A 400 -8.32 11.52 25.33
CA ASP A 400 -8.58 10.53 26.37
C ASP A 400 -9.58 9.49 25.84
N ILE A 401 -9.04 8.50 25.10
CA ILE A 401 -9.83 7.43 24.50
C ILE A 401 -9.36 6.09 25.05
N LYS A 402 -10.24 5.43 25.80
CA LYS A 402 -10.01 4.07 26.30
C LYS A 402 -10.56 3.06 25.30
N THR A 403 -9.70 2.14 24.84
CA THR A 403 -10.08 1.12 23.83
C THR A 403 -10.12 -0.25 24.48
N PHE A 404 -11.22 -0.98 24.31
CA PHE A 404 -11.46 -2.30 24.88
C PHE A 404 -11.84 -3.29 23.77
N CYS A 405 -11.23 -4.47 23.83
CA CYS A 405 -11.68 -5.62 23.05
C CYS A 405 -12.69 -6.41 23.89
N ILE A 406 -13.90 -6.63 23.39
CA ILE A 406 -15.01 -7.25 24.12
C ILE A 406 -15.62 -8.41 23.33
N GLN A 407 -16.26 -9.34 24.08
CA GLN A 407 -16.99 -10.51 23.58
C GLN A 407 -18.42 -10.55 24.14
N ASP A 408 -19.21 -11.55 23.79
CA ASP A 408 -20.62 -11.70 24.21
C ASP A 408 -20.80 -11.60 25.75
N LYS A 409 -19.88 -12.15 26.52
CA LYS A 409 -19.88 -12.10 28.00
C LYS A 409 -19.81 -10.68 28.57
N ASP A 410 -19.24 -9.74 27.81
CA ASP A 410 -19.01 -8.36 28.26
C ASP A 410 -20.18 -7.42 27.88
N PHE A 411 -21.19 -7.95 27.18
CA PHE A 411 -22.28 -7.13 26.64
C PHE A 411 -23.07 -6.36 27.71
N LYS A 412 -23.30 -6.98 28.87
CA LYS A 412 -23.97 -6.29 30.01
C LYS A 412 -23.18 -5.09 30.50
N TYR A 413 -21.86 -5.22 30.58
CA TYR A 413 -20.97 -4.11 30.97
C TYR A 413 -20.99 -2.99 29.91
N LEU A 414 -20.97 -3.34 28.63
CA LEU A 414 -21.09 -2.39 27.52
C LEU A 414 -22.39 -1.59 27.62
N LEU A 415 -23.54 -2.26 27.83
CA LEU A 415 -24.83 -1.58 27.95
C LEU A 415 -24.85 -0.60 29.14
N LYS A 416 -24.36 -1.04 30.31
CA LYS A 416 -24.26 -0.16 31.48
C LYS A 416 -23.43 1.09 31.17
N LYS A 417 -22.29 0.93 30.47
CA LYS A 417 -21.44 2.06 30.10
C LYS A 417 -22.13 3.01 29.11
N ILE A 418 -22.90 2.48 28.15
CA ILE A 418 -23.72 3.31 27.25
C ILE A 418 -24.76 4.10 28.08
N ASP A 419 -25.48 3.43 28.99
CA ASP A 419 -26.48 4.08 29.85
C ASP A 419 -25.86 5.22 30.70
N ASP A 420 -24.68 4.98 31.28
CA ASP A 420 -23.94 5.98 32.08
C ASP A 420 -23.55 7.22 31.21
N GLU A 421 -23.15 7.02 29.98
CA GLU A 421 -22.76 8.11 29.08
C GLU A 421 -23.98 8.88 28.55
N LEU A 422 -25.07 8.18 28.21
CA LEU A 422 -26.33 8.82 27.80
C LEU A 422 -26.93 9.65 28.93
N ALA A 423 -26.80 9.21 30.18
CA ALA A 423 -27.22 9.99 31.36
C ALA A 423 -26.47 11.32 31.51
N LYS A 424 -25.24 11.41 30.98
CA LYS A 424 -24.45 12.66 30.92
C LYS A 424 -24.77 13.51 29.67
N ASN A 425 -25.83 13.19 28.92
CA ASN A 425 -26.18 13.83 27.65
C ASN A 425 -25.13 13.62 26.54
N HIS A 426 -24.34 12.56 26.64
CA HIS A 426 -23.42 12.14 25.60
C HIS A 426 -24.13 11.27 24.55
N GLN A 427 -23.43 10.93 23.49
CA GLN A 427 -23.92 10.15 22.36
C GLN A 427 -23.12 8.85 22.18
N ALA A 428 -23.75 7.83 21.63
CA ALA A 428 -23.11 6.60 21.25
C ALA A 428 -23.31 6.28 19.75
N ILE A 429 -22.31 5.66 19.13
CA ILE A 429 -22.41 5.08 17.76
C ILE A 429 -22.13 3.61 17.83
N ILE A 430 -22.95 2.81 17.14
CA ILE A 430 -22.74 1.38 17.00
C ILE A 430 -22.63 1.05 15.51
N ILE A 431 -21.46 0.54 15.13
CA ILE A 431 -21.10 0.21 13.76
C ILE A 431 -21.31 -1.28 13.52
N TYR A 432 -22.19 -1.61 12.60
CA TYR A 432 -22.45 -2.96 12.15
C TYR A 432 -21.69 -3.28 10.85
N PRO A 433 -21.23 -4.53 10.65
CA PRO A 433 -20.45 -4.90 9.47
C PRO A 433 -21.29 -4.95 8.19
N LEU A 434 -22.61 -5.16 8.32
CA LEU A 434 -23.55 -5.35 7.21
C LEU A 434 -24.83 -4.55 7.41
N VAL A 435 -25.50 -4.21 6.28
CA VAL A 435 -26.85 -3.64 6.26
C VAL A 435 -27.86 -4.78 6.42
N ASN A 436 -27.81 -5.77 5.52
CA ASN A 436 -28.72 -6.92 5.45
C ASN A 436 -28.02 -8.20 5.92
N GLU A 437 -28.80 -9.22 6.23
CA GLU A 437 -28.29 -10.53 6.60
C GLU A 437 -27.41 -11.17 5.52
N SER A 438 -26.41 -11.93 5.94
CA SER A 438 -25.52 -12.69 5.05
C SER A 438 -25.15 -14.01 5.69
N GLU A 439 -25.34 -15.10 4.98
CA GLU A 439 -24.99 -16.46 5.42
C GLU A 439 -23.49 -16.64 5.72
N ASN A 440 -22.65 -15.77 5.17
CA ASN A 440 -21.19 -15.85 5.30
C ASN A 440 -20.66 -15.07 6.52
N ILE A 441 -21.51 -14.43 7.32
CA ILE A 441 -21.08 -13.55 8.41
C ILE A 441 -21.91 -13.81 9.66
N ASP A 442 -21.25 -14.34 10.69
CA ASP A 442 -21.83 -14.64 11.99
C ASP A 442 -21.96 -13.40 12.90
N TYR A 443 -22.52 -12.31 12.37
CA TYR A 443 -22.86 -11.10 13.11
C TYR A 443 -24.24 -10.62 12.68
N LEU A 444 -24.98 -10.06 13.64
CA LEU A 444 -26.24 -9.41 13.31
C LEU A 444 -26.02 -8.28 12.32
N SER A 445 -26.86 -8.20 11.31
CA SER A 445 -26.93 -7.06 10.41
C SER A 445 -27.54 -5.84 11.12
N LEU A 446 -27.39 -4.67 10.50
CA LEU A 446 -28.02 -3.45 10.96
C LEU A 446 -29.55 -3.60 11.09
N GLU A 447 -30.18 -4.24 10.10
CA GLU A 447 -31.64 -4.49 10.08
C GLU A 447 -32.09 -5.43 11.19
N GLN A 448 -31.35 -6.49 11.48
CA GLN A 448 -31.66 -7.41 12.57
C GLN A 448 -31.50 -6.77 13.96
N ALA A 449 -30.50 -5.92 14.12
CA ALA A 449 -30.16 -5.32 15.40
C ALA A 449 -31.02 -4.11 15.78
N GLN A 450 -31.59 -3.38 14.80
CA GLN A 450 -32.27 -2.11 15.02
C GLN A 450 -33.45 -2.20 16.01
N GLY A 451 -34.24 -3.29 15.92
CA GLY A 451 -35.40 -3.48 16.79
C GLY A 451 -35.04 -3.45 18.29
N TYR A 452 -33.95 -4.10 18.66
CA TYR A 452 -33.46 -4.10 20.05
C TYR A 452 -33.17 -2.68 20.56
N TRP A 453 -32.45 -1.87 19.75
CA TRP A 453 -32.02 -0.54 20.17
C TRP A 453 -33.16 0.47 20.20
N ILE A 454 -34.07 0.42 19.23
CA ILE A 454 -35.26 1.30 19.18
C ILE A 454 -36.19 1.02 20.37
N ASN A 455 -36.38 -0.25 20.73
CA ASN A 455 -37.24 -0.62 21.86
C ASN A 455 -36.63 -0.20 23.22
N LYS A 456 -35.30 -0.17 23.32
CA LYS A 456 -34.63 0.13 24.59
C LYS A 456 -34.35 1.61 24.80
N TYR A 457 -34.07 2.36 23.72
CA TYR A 457 -33.61 3.76 23.82
C TYR A 457 -34.48 4.71 22.99
N LYS A 458 -34.61 5.96 23.45
CA LYS A 458 -35.25 7.03 22.71
C LYS A 458 -34.26 7.72 21.77
N ASN A 459 -34.75 8.35 20.71
CA ASN A 459 -33.96 9.13 19.73
C ASN A 459 -32.80 8.31 19.10
N VAL A 460 -33.11 7.06 18.74
CA VAL A 460 -32.20 6.20 17.99
C VAL A 460 -32.30 6.55 16.51
N TYR A 461 -31.18 6.83 15.88
CA TYR A 461 -31.06 7.13 14.45
C TYR A 461 -30.37 5.97 13.73
N ILE A 462 -30.73 5.75 12.47
CA ILE A 462 -30.20 4.65 11.67
C ILE A 462 -29.82 5.19 10.29
N THR A 463 -28.62 4.85 9.82
CA THR A 463 -28.19 5.19 8.46
C THR A 463 -27.13 4.24 7.93
N HIS A 464 -26.98 4.15 6.62
CA HIS A 464 -25.99 3.33 5.94
C HIS A 464 -25.50 3.98 4.64
N GLY A 465 -24.48 3.37 3.98
CA GLY A 465 -23.80 3.96 2.82
C GLY A 465 -24.71 4.26 1.61
N LYS A 466 -25.76 3.48 1.41
CA LYS A 466 -26.71 3.63 0.28
C LYS A 466 -27.90 4.55 0.60
N ASP A 467 -27.98 5.03 1.83
CA ASP A 467 -29.10 5.89 2.25
C ASP A 467 -28.97 7.28 1.60
N LYS A 468 -30.01 7.69 0.89
CA LYS A 468 -30.07 8.99 0.22
C LYS A 468 -30.17 10.16 1.21
N ASN A 469 -30.78 9.94 2.36
CA ASN A 469 -31.02 10.94 3.40
C ASN A 469 -29.93 10.91 4.50
N LYS A 470 -28.85 10.16 4.30
CA LYS A 470 -27.80 9.99 5.32
C LYS A 470 -27.27 11.30 5.91
N GLU A 471 -27.13 12.35 5.08
CA GLU A 471 -26.62 13.64 5.52
C GLU A 471 -27.59 14.32 6.49
N GLN A 472 -28.89 14.28 6.19
CA GLN A 472 -29.94 14.80 7.05
C GLN A 472 -30.01 14.03 8.36
N ILE A 473 -30.03 12.70 8.31
CA ILE A 473 -30.04 11.82 9.49
C ILE A 473 -28.87 12.11 10.42
N LEU A 474 -27.67 12.25 9.86
CA LEU A 474 -26.47 12.56 10.63
C LEU A 474 -26.53 13.96 11.27
N GLN A 475 -27.13 14.93 10.60
CA GLN A 475 -27.33 16.27 11.17
C GLN A 475 -28.35 16.24 12.32
N GLU A 476 -29.50 15.58 12.13
CA GLU A 476 -30.51 15.41 13.18
C GLU A 476 -29.94 14.63 14.38
N PHE A 477 -29.18 13.57 14.13
CA PHE A 477 -28.47 12.83 15.19
C PHE A 477 -27.54 13.74 15.98
N ARG A 478 -26.76 14.58 15.31
CA ARG A 478 -25.86 15.54 15.98
C ARG A 478 -26.60 16.44 16.96
N GLU A 479 -27.80 16.89 16.60
CA GLU A 479 -28.58 17.82 17.40
C GLU A 479 -29.38 17.13 18.51
N LYS A 480 -30.11 16.05 18.19
CA LYS A 480 -31.13 15.46 19.05
C LYS A 480 -30.92 13.99 19.37
N GLY A 481 -30.04 13.31 18.63
CA GLY A 481 -29.86 11.86 18.79
C GLY A 481 -29.15 11.46 20.06
N THR A 482 -29.41 10.23 20.52
CA THR A 482 -28.72 9.57 21.63
C THR A 482 -27.83 8.45 21.11
N ILE A 483 -28.39 7.56 20.26
CA ILE A 483 -27.67 6.43 19.65
C ILE A 483 -27.81 6.51 18.14
N LEU A 484 -26.70 6.30 17.43
CA LEU A 484 -26.67 6.10 15.98
C LEU A 484 -26.26 4.68 15.67
N LEU A 485 -27.11 3.97 14.97
CA LEU A 485 -26.77 2.69 14.35
C LEU A 485 -26.33 2.92 12.91
N SER A 486 -25.17 2.43 12.54
CA SER A 486 -24.66 2.67 11.19
C SER A 486 -23.75 1.55 10.71
N THR A 487 -23.42 1.59 9.43
CA THR A 487 -22.26 0.89 8.87
C THR A 487 -21.04 1.82 8.87
N THR A 488 -19.93 1.40 8.28
CA THR A 488 -18.68 2.19 8.21
C THR A 488 -18.79 3.57 7.55
N VAL A 489 -19.97 3.94 7.03
CA VAL A 489 -20.21 5.25 6.40
C VAL A 489 -19.93 6.45 7.32
N VAL A 490 -20.02 6.28 8.64
CA VAL A 490 -19.72 7.30 9.64
C VAL A 490 -18.22 7.64 9.71
N GLU A 491 -17.39 6.89 9.03
CA GLU A 491 -15.95 7.11 8.92
C GLU A 491 -15.60 8.52 8.40
N VAL A 492 -16.51 9.23 7.73
CA VAL A 492 -16.22 10.51 7.04
C VAL A 492 -17.09 11.68 7.53
N GLY A 493 -16.43 12.76 7.90
CA GLY A 493 -16.88 14.15 7.70
C GLY A 493 -17.66 14.83 8.82
N ILE A 494 -18.40 14.17 9.69
CA ILE A 494 -19.19 14.86 10.71
C ILE A 494 -18.43 15.08 12.02
N SER A 495 -18.52 16.29 12.55
CA SER A 495 -18.09 16.59 13.92
C SER A 495 -19.25 16.34 14.88
N LEU A 496 -19.05 15.41 15.81
CA LEU A 496 -20.02 15.02 16.83
C LEU A 496 -19.43 15.34 18.21
N PRO A 497 -19.61 16.55 18.74
CA PRO A 497 -18.93 17.00 19.96
C PRO A 497 -19.38 16.23 21.20
N ARG A 498 -20.62 15.71 21.24
CA ARG A 498 -21.16 14.91 22.38
C ARG A 498 -20.85 13.41 22.28
N LEU A 499 -20.18 12.94 21.22
CA LEU A 499 -19.93 11.53 21.02
C LEU A 499 -18.82 11.05 21.95
N SER A 500 -19.18 10.19 22.92
CA SER A 500 -18.24 9.60 23.90
C SER A 500 -18.06 8.10 23.74
N VAL A 501 -19.00 7.37 23.09
CA VAL A 501 -18.94 5.91 22.93
C VAL A 501 -19.01 5.54 21.46
N ILE A 502 -18.09 4.66 21.04
CA ILE A 502 -18.18 3.98 19.75
C ILE A 502 -18.02 2.47 19.95
N VAL A 503 -18.92 1.70 19.37
CA VAL A 503 -18.89 0.23 19.37
C VAL A 503 -18.72 -0.24 17.94
N ILE A 504 -17.73 -1.07 17.68
CA ILE A 504 -17.44 -1.60 16.33
C ILE A 504 -17.66 -3.11 16.37
N VAL A 505 -18.76 -3.56 15.77
CA VAL A 505 -19.15 -4.96 15.70
C VAL A 505 -18.39 -5.67 14.60
N GLY A 506 -17.81 -6.85 14.89
CA GLY A 506 -16.97 -7.58 13.93
C GLY A 506 -15.67 -6.84 13.61
N ALA A 507 -15.04 -6.23 14.63
CA ALA A 507 -13.86 -5.38 14.47
C ALA A 507 -12.69 -6.08 13.77
N GLU A 508 -12.56 -7.40 13.91
CA GLU A 508 -11.54 -8.21 13.24
C GLU A 508 -11.68 -8.27 11.72
N ARG A 509 -12.80 -7.83 11.18
CA ARG A 509 -13.05 -7.79 9.73
C ARG A 509 -12.57 -6.50 9.08
N LEU A 510 -12.26 -5.49 9.87
CA LEU A 510 -11.83 -4.17 9.40
C LEU A 510 -10.29 -4.04 9.44
N GLY A 511 -9.73 -3.30 8.47
CA GLY A 511 -8.32 -2.89 8.52
C GLY A 511 -8.05 -1.94 9.68
N LEU A 512 -6.82 -1.95 10.22
CA LEU A 512 -6.48 -1.11 11.37
C LEU A 512 -6.61 0.39 11.07
N ALA A 513 -6.37 0.80 9.82
CA ALA A 513 -6.59 2.18 9.37
C ALA A 513 -8.06 2.60 9.49
N THR A 514 -9.00 1.74 9.08
CA THR A 514 -10.45 1.98 9.22
C THR A 514 -10.85 2.03 10.70
N LEU A 515 -10.39 1.09 11.51
CA LEU A 515 -10.63 1.10 12.97
C LEU A 515 -10.13 2.41 13.60
N HIS A 516 -8.97 2.90 13.17
CA HIS A 516 -8.40 4.15 13.68
C HIS A 516 -9.24 5.37 13.28
N GLN A 517 -9.72 5.45 12.05
CA GLN A 517 -10.61 6.52 11.59
C GLN A 517 -11.93 6.52 12.36
N LEU A 518 -12.52 5.34 12.61
CA LEU A 518 -13.74 5.18 13.40
C LEU A 518 -13.50 5.57 14.86
N ARG A 519 -12.43 5.07 15.50
CA ARG A 519 -12.05 5.46 16.86
C ARG A 519 -11.81 6.96 16.99
N GLY A 520 -11.22 7.58 15.99
CA GLY A 520 -10.99 9.03 15.95
C GLY A 520 -12.26 9.89 15.90
N ARG A 521 -13.46 9.27 15.79
CA ARG A 521 -14.73 9.99 15.87
C ARG A 521 -15.09 10.41 17.29
N VAL A 522 -14.66 9.64 18.28
CA VAL A 522 -14.79 9.99 19.71
C VAL A 522 -13.58 10.80 20.20
N GLY A 523 -13.71 11.43 21.36
CA GLY A 523 -12.62 12.16 22.00
C GLY A 523 -12.25 13.48 21.34
N ARG A 524 -13.15 14.07 20.56
CA ARG A 524 -13.01 15.44 20.05
C ARG A 524 -13.21 16.42 21.19
N ILE A 525 -12.45 17.46 21.30
CA ILE A 525 -12.52 18.45 22.38
C ILE A 525 -12.10 17.93 23.78
N GLY A 526 -11.30 16.85 23.87
CA GLY A 526 -10.79 16.35 25.15
C GLY A 526 -11.79 15.57 26.03
N LEU A 527 -12.96 15.20 25.51
CA LEU A 527 -13.95 14.39 26.22
C LEU A 527 -13.43 12.99 26.47
N GLU A 528 -13.51 12.50 27.72
CA GLU A 528 -13.25 11.09 28.04
C GLU A 528 -14.15 10.20 27.19
N SER A 529 -13.57 9.26 26.49
CA SER A 529 -14.29 8.52 25.46
C SER A 529 -13.90 7.05 25.44
N PHE A 530 -14.79 6.23 24.89
CA PHE A 530 -14.70 4.78 24.92
C PHE A 530 -14.89 4.18 23.53
N CYS A 531 -13.93 3.32 23.14
CA CYS A 531 -13.99 2.57 21.89
C CYS A 531 -14.06 1.06 22.22
N TYR A 532 -15.13 0.40 21.83
CA TYR A 532 -15.32 -1.02 22.03
C TYR A 532 -15.19 -1.77 20.72
N LEU A 533 -14.26 -2.71 20.68
CA LEU A 533 -14.01 -3.61 19.56
C LEU A 533 -14.66 -4.95 19.88
N TYR A 534 -15.86 -5.17 19.36
CA TYR A 534 -16.61 -6.38 19.63
C TYR A 534 -16.27 -7.48 18.61
N THR A 535 -15.94 -8.67 19.12
CA THR A 535 -15.64 -9.87 18.32
C THR A 535 -16.29 -11.12 18.90
N ARG A 536 -16.74 -12.03 18.04
CA ARG A 536 -17.22 -13.37 18.39
C ARG A 536 -16.15 -14.46 18.28
N GLN A 537 -14.95 -14.11 17.87
CA GLN A 537 -13.87 -15.10 17.80
C GLN A 537 -13.55 -15.62 19.20
N LYS A 538 -13.27 -16.94 19.32
CA LYS A 538 -12.92 -17.59 20.60
C LYS A 538 -11.74 -16.88 21.27
N GLU A 539 -10.72 -16.55 20.51
CA GLU A 539 -9.57 -15.77 20.93
C GLU A 539 -9.58 -14.40 20.26
N ILE A 540 -9.31 -13.36 21.04
CA ILE A 540 -9.22 -12.00 20.51
C ILE A 540 -7.96 -11.91 19.63
N PRO A 541 -8.07 -11.54 18.35
CA PRO A 541 -6.91 -11.41 17.47
C PRO A 541 -5.84 -10.47 18.03
N SER A 542 -4.56 -10.88 17.99
CA SER A 542 -3.42 -10.11 18.50
C SER A 542 -3.38 -8.69 17.93
N ARG A 543 -3.70 -8.51 16.66
CA ARG A 543 -3.75 -7.19 15.99
C ARG A 543 -4.76 -6.23 16.63
N LEU A 544 -5.90 -6.71 17.17
CA LEU A 544 -6.86 -5.87 17.88
C LEU A 544 -6.34 -5.48 19.27
N LEU A 545 -5.64 -6.39 19.94
CA LEU A 545 -4.99 -6.10 21.22
C LEU A 545 -3.86 -5.08 21.07
N GLU A 546 -3.06 -5.17 20.01
CA GLU A 546 -2.01 -4.20 19.68
C GLU A 546 -2.62 -2.83 19.32
N PHE A 547 -3.69 -2.81 18.53
CA PHE A 547 -4.43 -1.59 18.21
C PHE A 547 -4.99 -0.91 19.46
N ALA A 548 -5.52 -1.67 20.42
CA ALA A 548 -6.08 -1.13 21.65
C ALA A 548 -5.02 -0.42 22.53
N LYS A 549 -3.75 -0.83 22.46
CA LYS A 549 -2.64 -0.29 23.26
C LYS A 549 -2.12 1.05 22.78
N THR A 550 -2.38 1.46 21.53
CA THR A 550 -1.84 2.70 20.97
C THR A 550 -2.92 3.61 20.38
N LEU A 551 -2.76 4.91 20.60
CA LEU A 551 -3.58 5.96 19.96
C LEU A 551 -2.83 6.63 18.79
N ASP A 552 -1.54 6.33 18.60
CA ASP A 552 -0.70 6.93 17.57
C ASP A 552 -1.06 6.36 16.18
N GLY A 553 -1.64 7.21 15.33
CA GLY A 553 -2.05 6.83 13.97
C GLY A 553 -0.89 6.38 13.08
N PHE A 554 0.32 6.91 13.26
CA PHE A 554 1.50 6.49 12.49
C PHE A 554 1.95 5.07 12.85
N LYS A 555 1.97 4.75 14.17
CA LYS A 555 2.24 3.39 14.63
C LYS A 555 1.18 2.40 14.15
N ILE A 556 -0.09 2.81 14.12
CA ILE A 556 -1.17 1.98 13.59
C ILE A 556 -1.01 1.72 12.09
N ALA A 557 -0.58 2.71 11.32
CA ALA A 557 -0.30 2.53 9.90
C ALA A 557 0.86 1.54 9.65
N GLU A 558 1.90 1.57 10.47
CA GLU A 558 2.99 0.60 10.44
C GLU A 558 2.51 -0.81 10.79
N LEU A 559 1.69 -0.95 11.83
CA LEU A 559 1.06 -2.23 12.20
C LEU A 559 0.14 -2.77 11.09
N ASP A 560 -0.65 -1.90 10.44
CA ASP A 560 -1.55 -2.30 9.34
C ASP A 560 -0.74 -2.80 8.13
N LEU A 561 0.37 -2.13 7.80
CA LEU A 561 1.27 -2.57 6.73
C LEU A 561 1.88 -3.93 7.05
N LYS A 562 2.41 -4.12 8.27
CA LYS A 562 3.01 -5.39 8.71
C LYS A 562 2.01 -6.54 8.65
N ASN A 563 0.77 -6.32 9.09
CA ASN A 563 -0.27 -7.34 9.07
C ASN A 563 -0.71 -7.70 7.63
N ARG A 564 -0.77 -6.74 6.72
CA ARG A 564 -1.10 -6.99 5.30
C ARG A 564 -0.01 -7.80 4.62
N LEU A 565 1.26 -7.45 4.81
CA LEU A 565 2.39 -8.18 4.23
C LEU A 565 2.45 -9.61 4.76
N SER A 566 2.15 -9.84 6.04
CA SER A 566 2.08 -11.18 6.64
C SER A 566 0.90 -12.01 6.10
N GLY A 567 -0.26 -11.39 5.86
CA GLY A 567 -1.45 -12.05 5.32
C GLY A 567 -1.30 -12.43 3.85
N ASP A 568 -0.74 -11.56 3.02
CA ASP A 568 -0.53 -11.82 1.59
C ASP A 568 0.48 -12.98 1.35
N LEU A 569 1.45 -13.16 2.26
CA LEU A 569 2.38 -14.30 2.24
C LEU A 569 1.68 -15.64 2.54
N LEU A 570 0.63 -15.64 3.38
CA LEU A 570 -0.10 -16.85 3.76
C LEU A 570 -1.18 -17.23 2.75
N ASP A 571 -1.87 -16.27 2.15
CA ASP A 571 -3.03 -16.51 1.28
C ASP A 571 -2.70 -16.54 -0.22
N GLY A 572 -1.50 -16.17 -0.64
CA GLY A 572 -1.08 -16.16 -2.05
C GLY A 572 -1.90 -15.22 -2.95
N ARG A 573 -2.71 -14.33 -2.37
CA ARG A 573 -3.54 -13.36 -3.10
C ARG A 573 -2.82 -12.02 -3.22
N VAL A 574 -2.31 -11.77 -4.42
CA VAL A 574 -1.64 -10.52 -4.78
C VAL A 574 -2.69 -9.43 -5.02
N GLN A 575 -2.87 -8.48 -4.11
CA GLN A 575 -3.58 -7.23 -4.39
C GLN A 575 -2.64 -6.25 -5.12
N HIS A 576 -3.18 -5.52 -6.12
CA HIS A 576 -2.44 -4.59 -6.97
C HIS A 576 -1.72 -3.49 -6.18
N GLY A 577 -0.41 -3.66 -5.99
CA GLY A 577 0.50 -2.69 -5.40
C GLY A 577 1.93 -2.95 -5.86
N ASN A 578 2.85 -1.99 -5.72
CA ASN A 578 4.27 -2.18 -6.04
C ASN A 578 4.86 -3.27 -5.15
N HIS A 579 4.92 -4.51 -5.65
CA HIS A 579 5.55 -5.62 -4.92
C HIS A 579 7.06 -5.55 -5.12
N PHE A 580 7.77 -5.37 -4.03
CA PHE A 580 9.19 -5.65 -3.95
C PHE A 580 9.39 -7.15 -3.72
N LYS A 581 10.44 -7.71 -4.29
CA LYS A 581 10.78 -9.14 -4.13
C LYS A 581 11.60 -9.37 -2.86
N PHE A 582 12.42 -8.40 -2.51
CA PHE A 582 13.40 -8.48 -1.44
C PHE A 582 13.20 -7.40 -0.38
N PHE A 583 12.90 -6.18 -0.81
CA PHE A 583 12.77 -5.01 0.06
C PHE A 583 11.54 -5.10 0.97
N ASP A 584 11.72 -4.79 2.28
CA ASP A 584 10.68 -4.73 3.27
C ASP A 584 10.46 -3.29 3.76
N PHE A 585 9.20 -2.83 3.72
CA PHE A 585 8.84 -1.47 4.16
C PHE A 585 9.00 -1.26 5.66
N THR A 586 9.02 -2.32 6.47
CA THR A 586 9.07 -2.22 7.94
C THR A 586 10.48 -2.12 8.47
N ASP A 587 11.44 -2.83 7.84
CA ASP A 587 12.76 -3.05 8.40
C ASP A 587 13.90 -2.36 7.60
N ASP A 588 13.62 -1.92 6.36
CA ASP A 588 14.65 -1.48 5.42
C ASP A 588 14.70 0.06 5.22
N GLU A 589 14.27 0.87 6.21
CA GLU A 589 14.28 2.35 6.12
C GLU A 589 15.67 2.91 5.80
N GLU A 590 16.72 2.37 6.40
CA GLU A 590 18.10 2.81 6.16
C GLU A 590 18.53 2.65 4.69
N LEU A 591 18.05 1.60 4.03
CA LEU A 591 18.36 1.35 2.62
C LEU A 591 17.72 2.40 1.71
N VAL A 592 16.53 2.90 2.07
CA VAL A 592 15.88 4.00 1.35
C VAL A 592 16.72 5.27 1.43
N LEU A 593 17.21 5.63 2.64
CA LEU A 593 18.06 6.81 2.84
C LEU A 593 19.33 6.70 2.02
N LYS A 594 20.03 5.57 2.10
CA LYS A 594 21.25 5.31 1.34
C LYS A 594 21.03 5.41 -0.17
N ALA A 595 19.93 4.81 -0.68
CA ALA A 595 19.63 4.86 -2.10
C ALA A 595 19.31 6.28 -2.59
N LYS A 596 18.61 7.09 -1.78
CA LYS A 596 18.37 8.51 -2.07
C LYS A 596 19.64 9.33 -2.13
N GLU A 597 20.54 9.12 -1.18
CA GLU A 597 21.83 9.81 -1.15
C GLU A 597 22.67 9.47 -2.38
N SER A 598 22.75 8.18 -2.74
CA SER A 598 23.44 7.75 -3.96
C SER A 598 22.86 8.42 -5.22
N ILE A 599 21.53 8.46 -5.36
CA ILE A 599 20.87 9.11 -6.51
C ILE A 599 21.15 10.63 -6.54
N LYS A 600 21.19 11.29 -5.37
CA LYS A 600 21.47 12.74 -5.27
C LYS A 600 22.92 13.06 -5.64
N ASN A 601 23.88 12.21 -5.22
CA ASN A 601 25.30 12.41 -5.52
C ASN A 601 25.59 12.25 -7.03
N MET A 602 24.95 11.28 -7.68
CA MET A 602 25.03 11.10 -9.14
C MET A 602 24.57 12.32 -9.95
N GLU A 603 23.59 13.07 -9.45
CA GLU A 603 23.14 14.30 -10.14
C GLU A 603 24.13 15.44 -10.03
N LYS A 604 24.85 15.53 -8.89
CA LYS A 604 25.90 16.54 -8.71
C LYS A 604 27.12 16.27 -9.60
N GLU A 605 27.37 15.00 -9.95
CA GLU A 605 28.47 14.61 -10.83
C GLU A 605 28.13 14.76 -12.32
N ASN A 606 26.84 14.75 -12.69
CA ASN A 606 26.35 14.86 -14.07
C ASN A 606 25.80 16.25 -14.45
N GLY A 607 25.69 17.19 -13.52
CA GLY A 607 25.25 18.57 -13.74
C GLY A 607 26.36 19.57 -13.53
#